data_156a2b9eea4f292fb6ce16ddd2ac3005
#
_entry.id   156a2b9eea4f292fb6ce16ddd2ac3005
#
_cell.length_a   1.000
_cell.length_b   1.000
_cell.length_c   1.000
_cell.angle_alpha   90.00
_cell.angle_beta   90.00
_cell.angle_gamma   90.00
#
_symmetry.space_group_name_H-M   'P 1'
#
loop_
_entity.id
_entity.type
_entity.pdbx_description
1 polymer ?
#
loop_
_entity_poly.entity_id
_entity_poly.type
_entity_poly.pdbx_seq_one_letter_code
_entity_poly.pdbx_strand_id
1 'polypeptide(L)'
;MEEQAAQAERQRLAQQARQAREAGVFFQIANRAAPAGAPGAGQGAGVAMAGEIPPATDANRLNLDPDRDQNNQQRKLDFLNQPVEKSIYNPHALQTPASPYQVMAGSIIAASLVTGLNSDLPGLVVAQVTENVYDSVTGRTLLIPQGARLIGSYDSVVAFGQSRALLVWRRIVMPDGSSVQIDNLPATDVAGYAGLEDEVDYHTWRLLKGVVLSTLLGVGTELSLGGAESDLVRAIRQSTQQSVNQAGQRITEKNLNIQPTITIRPGWPLRVIVYKDLVLRPYRG
;
A
#
# COMPACT_ATOMS: atom_id res chain seq x y z
N MET A 1 -6.43 52.53 -32.35
CA MET A 1 -5.63 51.30 -32.07
C MET A 1 -6.16 50.54 -30.85
N GLU A 2 -6.57 51.21 -29.76
CA GLU A 2 -7.12 50.54 -28.55
C GLU A 2 -8.48 49.84 -28.78
N GLU A 3 -9.38 50.42 -29.59
CA GLU A 3 -10.68 49.79 -29.88
C GLU A 3 -10.54 48.48 -30.68
N GLN A 4 -9.55 48.38 -31.55
CA GLN A 4 -9.31 47.13 -32.31
C GLN A 4 -8.71 46.04 -31.42
N ALA A 5 -7.88 46.39 -30.46
CA ALA A 5 -7.36 45.46 -29.48
C ALA A 5 -8.45 44.93 -28.54
N ALA A 6 -9.36 45.79 -28.09
CA ALA A 6 -10.49 45.41 -27.24
C ALA A 6 -11.50 44.52 -27.97
N GLN A 7 -11.72 44.74 -29.27
CA GLN A 7 -12.56 43.89 -30.11
C GLN A 7 -11.93 42.50 -30.35
N ALA A 8 -10.63 42.43 -30.57
CA ALA A 8 -9.89 41.17 -30.73
C ALA A 8 -9.94 40.33 -29.45
N GLU A 9 -9.82 40.98 -28.30
CA GLU A 9 -9.87 40.31 -26.98
C GLU A 9 -11.27 39.74 -26.69
N ARG A 10 -12.33 40.49 -26.98
CA ARG A 10 -13.71 40.01 -26.86
C ARG A 10 -14.01 38.83 -27.80
N GLN A 11 -13.45 38.85 -29.03
CA GLN A 11 -13.59 37.71 -29.95
C GLN A 11 -12.86 36.47 -29.46
N ARG A 12 -11.67 36.60 -28.88
CA ARG A 12 -10.92 35.48 -28.25
C ARG A 12 -11.67 34.87 -27.08
N LEU A 13 -12.20 35.70 -26.18
CA LEU A 13 -13.01 35.22 -25.04
C LEU A 13 -14.30 34.54 -25.51
N ALA A 14 -14.96 35.06 -26.53
CA ALA A 14 -16.15 34.43 -27.12
C ALA A 14 -15.85 33.07 -27.78
N GLN A 15 -14.70 32.94 -28.44
CA GLN A 15 -14.26 31.66 -29.01
C GLN A 15 -13.90 30.65 -27.92
N GLN A 16 -13.20 31.04 -26.87
CA GLN A 16 -12.90 30.19 -25.72
C GLN A 16 -14.18 29.73 -24.99
N ALA A 17 -15.15 30.61 -24.83
CA ALA A 17 -16.44 30.27 -24.24
C ALA A 17 -17.27 29.30 -25.12
N ARG A 18 -17.17 29.38 -26.44
CA ARG A 18 -17.78 28.40 -27.36
C ARG A 18 -17.06 27.06 -27.30
N GLN A 19 -15.73 27.02 -27.33
CA GLN A 19 -14.96 25.79 -27.19
C GLN A 19 -15.17 25.12 -25.83
N ALA A 20 -15.33 25.88 -24.75
CA ALA A 20 -15.66 25.35 -23.43
C ALA A 20 -17.09 24.76 -23.38
N ARG A 21 -18.02 25.27 -24.15
CA ARG A 21 -19.40 24.71 -24.28
C ARG A 21 -19.45 23.49 -25.20
N GLU A 22 -18.61 23.45 -26.22
CA GLU A 22 -18.49 22.33 -27.16
C GLU A 22 -17.60 21.20 -26.61
N ALA A 23 -16.68 21.48 -25.72
CA ALA A 23 -15.98 20.49 -24.93
C ALA A 23 -16.97 19.89 -23.92
N GLY A 24 -17.78 18.94 -24.40
CA GLY A 24 -18.78 18.22 -23.62
C GLY A 24 -18.13 17.40 -22.49
N VAL A 25 -17.89 18.04 -21.34
CA VAL A 25 -17.43 17.42 -20.11
C VAL A 25 -18.58 16.76 -19.35
N PHE A 26 -19.81 16.86 -19.85
CA PHE A 26 -20.98 16.26 -19.22
C PHE A 26 -21.71 15.29 -20.16
N PHE A 27 -21.53 13.99 -19.92
CA PHE A 27 -22.42 12.88 -20.21
C PHE A 27 -23.16 12.93 -21.56
N GLN A 28 -22.56 12.40 -22.62
CA GLN A 28 -23.35 11.85 -23.73
C GLN A 28 -24.09 10.59 -23.22
N ILE A 29 -25.28 10.81 -22.69
CA ILE A 29 -26.29 9.76 -22.68
C ILE A 29 -26.64 9.56 -24.15
N ALA A 30 -26.06 8.51 -24.75
CA ALA A 30 -26.37 8.12 -26.11
C ALA A 30 -27.83 7.67 -26.18
N ASN A 31 -28.69 8.59 -26.52
CA ASN A 31 -30.04 8.31 -27.02
C ASN A 31 -29.87 7.65 -28.39
N ARG A 32 -29.74 6.31 -28.41
CA ARG A 32 -29.72 5.52 -29.62
C ARG A 32 -31.16 5.40 -30.11
N ALA A 33 -31.59 6.37 -30.94
CA ALA A 33 -32.82 6.26 -31.71
C ALA A 33 -32.71 5.02 -32.61
N ALA A 34 -33.66 4.12 -32.48
CA ALA A 34 -33.83 2.98 -33.35
C ALA A 34 -34.21 3.44 -34.77
N PRO A 35 -33.61 2.89 -35.84
CA PRO A 35 -34.11 3.13 -37.18
C PRO A 35 -35.38 2.34 -37.42
N ALA A 36 -36.46 3.03 -37.74
CA ALA A 36 -37.68 2.49 -38.34
C ALA A 36 -37.36 2.02 -39.76
N GLY A 37 -37.58 0.77 -40.04
CA GLY A 37 -37.48 0.19 -41.39
C GLY A 37 -38.57 -0.83 -41.61
N ALA A 38 -39.33 -0.66 -42.68
CA ALA A 38 -40.60 -1.16 -43.16
C ALA A 38 -40.68 -2.70 -43.48
N PRO A 39 -41.86 -3.19 -43.89
CA PRO A 39 -42.28 -4.57 -43.66
C PRO A 39 -42.01 -5.48 -44.87
N GLY A 40 -41.79 -6.77 -44.56
CA GLY A 40 -41.74 -7.82 -45.59
C GLY A 40 -42.21 -9.15 -45.02
N ALA A 41 -43.27 -9.65 -45.57
CA ALA A 41 -43.97 -10.89 -45.25
C ALA A 41 -43.12 -12.12 -45.59
N GLY A 42 -43.26 -13.21 -44.82
CA GLY A 42 -42.78 -14.52 -45.18
C GLY A 42 -43.02 -15.58 -44.08
N GLN A 43 -43.98 -16.44 -44.30
CA GLN A 43 -44.38 -17.58 -43.49
C GLN A 43 -43.26 -18.64 -43.40
N GLY A 44 -43.18 -19.34 -42.28
CA GLY A 44 -42.43 -20.59 -42.17
C GLY A 44 -42.37 -21.12 -40.75
N ALA A 45 -43.17 -22.16 -40.47
CA ALA A 45 -43.20 -22.92 -39.24
C ALA A 45 -41.93 -23.69 -39.00
N GLY A 46 -41.54 -23.90 -37.72
CA GLY A 46 -40.49 -24.85 -37.35
C GLY A 46 -39.92 -24.71 -35.96
N VAL A 47 -40.51 -25.47 -35.02
CA VAL A 47 -39.92 -26.27 -33.94
C VAL A 47 -38.87 -25.62 -33.00
N ALA A 48 -39.24 -25.72 -31.73
CA ALA A 48 -38.42 -25.41 -30.53
C ALA A 48 -37.05 -26.07 -30.52
N MET A 49 -36.04 -25.26 -30.21
CA MET A 49 -34.82 -25.70 -29.54
C MET A 49 -34.49 -24.64 -28.51
N ALA A 50 -34.29 -25.11 -27.27
CA ALA A 50 -33.79 -24.31 -26.18
C ALA A 50 -32.43 -23.74 -26.57
N GLY A 51 -32.43 -22.50 -26.97
CA GLY A 51 -31.21 -21.71 -27.23
C GLY A 51 -30.73 -21.13 -25.90
N GLU A 52 -29.60 -21.59 -25.48
CA GLU A 52 -28.71 -21.05 -24.48
C GLU A 52 -28.66 -19.51 -24.63
N ILE A 53 -29.09 -18.81 -23.59
CA ILE A 53 -28.92 -17.35 -23.52
C ILE A 53 -27.43 -17.11 -23.46
N PRO A 54 -26.82 -16.42 -24.45
CA PRO A 54 -25.42 -16.07 -24.35
C PRO A 54 -25.24 -15.15 -23.12
N PRO A 55 -24.17 -15.33 -22.35
CA PRO A 55 -23.93 -14.47 -21.19
C PRO A 55 -23.89 -13.02 -21.68
N ALA A 56 -24.61 -12.16 -20.96
CA ALA A 56 -24.68 -10.74 -21.22
C ALA A 56 -23.24 -10.20 -21.32
N THR A 57 -22.82 -9.95 -22.55
CA THR A 57 -21.53 -9.34 -22.85
C THR A 57 -21.46 -7.98 -22.16
N ASP A 58 -20.36 -7.80 -21.48
CA ASP A 58 -19.84 -6.62 -20.76
C ASP A 58 -20.05 -5.26 -21.48
N ALA A 59 -21.29 -4.86 -21.70
CA ALA A 59 -21.61 -3.58 -22.34
C ALA A 59 -21.33 -2.36 -21.45
N ASN A 60 -20.86 -2.58 -20.23
CA ASN A 60 -20.62 -1.51 -19.25
C ASN A 60 -19.16 -1.40 -18.78
N ARG A 61 -18.22 -2.11 -19.41
CA ARG A 61 -16.81 -1.86 -19.19
C ARG A 61 -16.40 -0.66 -20.04
N LEU A 62 -16.27 0.48 -19.39
CA LEU A 62 -15.47 1.56 -19.94
C LEU A 62 -14.05 1.01 -20.10
N ASN A 63 -13.62 0.83 -21.35
CA ASN A 63 -12.26 0.39 -21.68
C ASN A 63 -11.32 1.57 -21.39
N LEU A 64 -11.07 1.82 -20.11
CA LEU A 64 -10.13 2.84 -19.66
C LEU A 64 -8.72 2.24 -19.80
N ASP A 65 -7.89 2.93 -20.56
CA ASP A 65 -6.47 2.62 -20.67
C ASP A 65 -5.84 2.65 -19.26
N PRO A 66 -5.26 1.54 -18.76
CA PRO A 66 -4.69 1.47 -17.41
C PRO A 66 -3.65 2.56 -17.15
N ASP A 67 -2.92 2.98 -18.19
CA ASP A 67 -1.89 4.02 -18.08
C ASP A 67 -2.46 5.43 -17.97
N ARG A 68 -3.74 5.61 -18.26
CA ARG A 68 -4.46 6.90 -18.20
C ARG A 68 -5.45 7.01 -17.04
N ASP A 69 -5.76 5.91 -16.36
CA ASP A 69 -6.65 5.91 -15.19
C ASP A 69 -5.91 6.25 -13.89
N GLN A 70 -5.39 7.47 -13.80
CA GLN A 70 -4.65 7.98 -12.62
C GLN A 70 -5.45 7.93 -11.31
N ASN A 71 -6.79 7.85 -11.39
CA ASN A 71 -7.68 7.87 -10.23
C ASN A 71 -8.35 6.52 -9.95
N ASN A 72 -7.93 5.43 -10.62
CA ASN A 72 -8.51 4.09 -10.47
C ASN A 72 -10.04 4.08 -10.61
N GLN A 73 -10.59 4.82 -11.58
CA GLN A 73 -12.04 4.93 -11.80
C GLN A 73 -12.64 3.57 -12.18
N GLN A 74 -11.91 2.76 -12.97
CA GLN A 74 -12.34 1.40 -13.32
C GLN A 74 -12.54 0.55 -12.06
N ARG A 75 -11.61 0.60 -11.10
CA ARG A 75 -11.72 -0.13 -9.83
C ARG A 75 -12.95 0.30 -9.02
N LYS A 76 -13.30 1.58 -9.06
CA LYS A 76 -14.51 2.09 -8.39
C LYS A 76 -15.78 1.58 -9.05
N LEU A 77 -15.81 1.54 -10.39
CA LEU A 77 -16.92 0.96 -11.14
C LEU A 77 -17.05 -0.55 -10.91
N ASP A 78 -15.94 -1.29 -10.88
CA ASP A 78 -15.92 -2.71 -10.58
C ASP A 78 -16.44 -2.97 -9.16
N PHE A 79 -16.10 -2.12 -8.20
CA PHE A 79 -16.62 -2.20 -6.83
C PHE A 79 -18.15 -1.94 -6.77
N LEU A 80 -18.65 -0.97 -7.52
CA LEU A 80 -20.09 -0.67 -7.58
C LEU A 80 -20.88 -1.77 -8.32
N ASN A 81 -20.26 -2.43 -9.29
CA ASN A 81 -20.87 -3.48 -10.10
C ASN A 81 -20.65 -4.88 -9.52
N GLN A 82 -20.03 -5.00 -8.33
CA GLN A 82 -19.93 -6.31 -7.67
C GLN A 82 -21.33 -6.90 -7.50
N PRO A 83 -21.51 -8.16 -7.89
CA PRO A 83 -22.81 -8.79 -7.78
C PRO A 83 -23.25 -8.79 -6.32
N VAL A 84 -24.39 -8.17 -6.05
CA VAL A 84 -25.01 -8.22 -4.73
C VAL A 84 -25.39 -9.67 -4.45
N GLU A 85 -24.91 -10.22 -3.35
CA GLU A 85 -25.36 -11.54 -2.89
C GLU A 85 -26.89 -11.56 -2.82
N LYS A 86 -27.49 -12.48 -3.58
CA LYS A 86 -28.95 -12.61 -3.64
C LYS A 86 -29.56 -13.19 -2.36
N SER A 87 -28.72 -13.61 -1.40
CA SER A 87 -29.14 -14.12 -0.11
C SER A 87 -29.41 -12.99 0.88
N ILE A 88 -30.63 -12.86 1.36
CA ILE A 88 -31.00 -11.90 2.42
C ILE A 88 -30.46 -12.35 3.78
N TYR A 89 -30.21 -13.65 3.93
CA TYR A 89 -29.74 -14.25 5.18
C TYR A 89 -28.25 -14.54 5.11
N ASN A 90 -27.53 -14.20 6.18
CA ASN A 90 -26.14 -14.64 6.34
C ASN A 90 -26.11 -16.18 6.39
N PRO A 91 -25.32 -16.84 5.51
CA PRO A 91 -25.24 -18.31 5.50
C PRO A 91 -24.51 -18.89 6.72
N HIS A 92 -23.82 -18.04 7.51
CA HIS A 92 -23.05 -18.47 8.67
C HIS A 92 -23.90 -18.48 9.93
N ALA A 93 -23.92 -19.62 10.62
CA ALA A 93 -24.58 -19.77 11.92
C ALA A 93 -23.63 -19.42 13.06
N LEU A 94 -24.22 -19.06 14.22
CA LEU A 94 -23.47 -18.87 15.46
C LEU A 94 -22.77 -20.17 15.84
N GLN A 95 -21.45 -20.10 16.05
CA GLN A 95 -20.61 -21.22 16.48
C GLN A 95 -20.35 -21.10 17.98
N THR A 96 -20.48 -22.22 18.68
CA THR A 96 -20.11 -22.31 20.10
C THR A 96 -18.59 -22.48 20.24
N PRO A 97 -17.98 -21.97 21.30
CA PRO A 97 -16.55 -22.18 21.56
C PRO A 97 -16.17 -23.64 21.59
N ALA A 98 -15.06 -24.00 20.95
CA ALA A 98 -14.57 -25.38 20.92
C ALA A 98 -14.09 -25.87 22.31
N SER A 99 -13.70 -24.94 23.18
CA SER A 99 -13.21 -25.20 24.53
C SER A 99 -13.54 -24.01 25.43
N PRO A 100 -13.80 -24.21 26.73
CA PRO A 100 -13.85 -23.09 27.68
C PRO A 100 -12.48 -22.45 27.92
N TYR A 101 -11.38 -23.11 27.52
CA TYR A 101 -10.00 -22.65 27.73
C TYR A 101 -9.42 -22.13 26.42
N GLN A 102 -9.97 -21.03 25.93
CA GLN A 102 -9.49 -20.42 24.69
C GLN A 102 -9.33 -18.92 24.80
N VAL A 103 -8.34 -18.40 24.07
CA VAL A 103 -8.15 -16.98 23.80
C VAL A 103 -8.75 -16.72 22.44
N MET A 104 -9.87 -16.02 22.39
CA MET A 104 -10.63 -15.76 21.15
C MET A 104 -9.94 -14.72 20.28
N ALA A 105 -10.21 -14.79 18.99
CA ALA A 105 -9.84 -13.76 18.04
C ALA A 105 -10.33 -12.37 18.51
N GLY A 106 -9.49 -11.34 18.32
CA GLY A 106 -9.72 -10.00 18.86
C GLY A 106 -9.12 -9.76 20.25
N SER A 107 -8.68 -10.82 20.95
CA SER A 107 -7.97 -10.67 22.23
C SER A 107 -6.57 -10.06 22.01
N ILE A 108 -6.09 -9.36 23.02
CA ILE A 108 -4.79 -8.69 23.03
C ILE A 108 -3.87 -9.35 24.04
N ILE A 109 -2.64 -9.66 23.63
CA ILE A 109 -1.56 -10.11 24.50
C ILE A 109 -0.56 -8.97 24.62
N ALA A 110 -0.45 -8.38 25.80
CA ALA A 110 0.54 -7.34 26.08
C ALA A 110 1.91 -7.97 26.32
N ALA A 111 2.94 -7.40 25.69
CA ALA A 111 4.31 -7.90 25.79
C ALA A 111 5.34 -6.76 25.67
N SER A 112 6.58 -7.06 25.98
CA SER A 112 7.72 -6.17 25.80
C SER A 112 8.87 -6.93 25.14
N LEU A 113 9.58 -6.27 24.21
CA LEU A 113 10.74 -6.84 23.55
C LEU A 113 11.85 -7.15 24.57
N VAL A 114 12.41 -8.36 24.49
CA VAL A 114 13.62 -8.74 25.22
C VAL A 114 14.85 -8.46 24.38
N THR A 115 14.77 -8.78 23.08
CA THR A 115 15.82 -8.49 22.10
C THR A 115 15.55 -7.18 21.40
N GLY A 116 16.60 -6.46 21.00
CA GLY A 116 16.46 -5.38 20.03
C GLY A 116 16.18 -5.91 18.62
N LEU A 117 15.77 -5.01 17.72
CA LEU A 117 15.59 -5.24 16.30
C LEU A 117 16.37 -4.18 15.54
N ASN A 118 17.00 -4.58 14.44
CA ASN A 118 17.63 -3.69 13.47
C ASN A 118 17.31 -4.22 12.07
N SER A 119 16.72 -3.38 11.22
CA SER A 119 16.24 -3.78 9.90
C SER A 119 17.34 -3.96 8.84
N ASP A 120 18.62 -3.73 9.17
CA ASP A 120 19.71 -3.98 8.23
C ASP A 120 19.79 -5.46 7.83
N LEU A 121 19.42 -6.36 8.76
CA LEU A 121 19.37 -7.81 8.52
C LEU A 121 18.11 -8.40 9.13
N PRO A 122 17.48 -9.39 8.47
CA PRO A 122 16.37 -10.13 9.05
C PRO A 122 16.83 -10.97 10.22
N GLY A 123 15.97 -11.18 11.21
CA GLY A 123 16.39 -11.92 12.38
C GLY A 123 15.24 -12.49 13.22
N LEU A 124 15.64 -13.19 14.26
CA LEU A 124 14.73 -13.65 15.29
C LEU A 124 14.54 -12.55 16.33
N VAL A 125 13.33 -12.50 16.87
CA VAL A 125 12.95 -11.57 17.92
C VAL A 125 12.26 -12.34 19.05
N VAL A 126 12.57 -11.93 20.27
CA VAL A 126 11.98 -12.49 21.49
C VAL A 126 11.32 -11.36 22.27
N ALA A 127 10.06 -11.57 22.68
CA ALA A 127 9.38 -10.70 23.62
C ALA A 127 8.92 -11.50 24.84
N GLN A 128 8.62 -10.79 25.91
CA GLN A 128 8.08 -11.36 27.14
C GLN A 128 6.68 -10.80 27.38
N VAL A 129 5.74 -11.68 27.69
CA VAL A 129 4.37 -11.31 28.07
C VAL A 129 4.43 -10.57 29.41
N THR A 130 3.82 -9.39 29.46
CA THR A 130 3.86 -8.48 30.61
C THR A 130 2.63 -8.57 31.51
N GLU A 131 1.53 -9.13 30.99
CA GLU A 131 0.25 -9.24 31.71
C GLU A 131 -0.31 -10.66 31.59
N ASN A 132 -1.01 -11.11 32.60
CA ASN A 132 -1.68 -12.40 32.57
C ASN A 132 -2.83 -12.39 31.55
N VAL A 133 -2.91 -13.43 30.71
CA VAL A 133 -3.99 -13.61 29.74
C VAL A 133 -4.92 -14.72 30.22
N TYR A 134 -6.17 -14.34 30.43
CA TYR A 134 -7.22 -15.25 30.89
C TYR A 134 -8.07 -15.73 29.72
N ASP A 135 -8.83 -16.80 29.93
CA ASP A 135 -9.78 -17.30 28.96
C ASP A 135 -10.81 -16.24 28.57
N SER A 136 -11.10 -16.11 27.29
CA SER A 136 -12.04 -15.12 26.77
C SER A 136 -13.50 -15.46 27.04
N VAL A 137 -13.79 -16.73 27.39
CA VAL A 137 -15.15 -17.24 27.64
C VAL A 137 -15.64 -16.89 29.03
N THR A 138 -14.85 -17.14 30.06
CA THR A 138 -15.23 -16.89 31.47
C THR A 138 -14.44 -15.81 32.15
N GLY A 139 -13.25 -15.48 31.64
CA GLY A 139 -12.34 -14.50 32.22
C GLY A 139 -11.69 -14.94 33.55
N ARG A 140 -11.79 -16.22 33.91
CA ARG A 140 -11.38 -16.72 35.22
C ARG A 140 -10.15 -17.60 35.21
N THR A 141 -9.91 -18.28 34.10
CA THR A 141 -8.84 -19.27 33.99
C THR A 141 -7.60 -18.66 33.36
N LEU A 142 -6.48 -18.70 34.04
CA LEU A 142 -5.20 -18.24 33.52
C LEU A 142 -4.72 -19.21 32.41
N LEU A 143 -4.51 -18.69 31.22
CA LEU A 143 -4.05 -19.45 30.06
C LEU A 143 -2.62 -19.13 29.65
N ILE A 144 -2.25 -17.85 29.61
CA ILE A 144 -0.89 -17.41 29.32
C ILE A 144 -0.43 -16.54 30.49
N PRO A 145 0.52 -17.03 31.31
CA PRO A 145 1.00 -16.25 32.45
C PRO A 145 1.93 -15.13 32.00
N GLN A 146 2.00 -14.09 32.80
CA GLN A 146 3.08 -13.12 32.76
C GLN A 146 4.43 -13.86 32.81
N GLY A 147 5.42 -13.41 32.02
CA GLY A 147 6.73 -14.10 31.94
C GLY A 147 6.81 -15.15 30.81
N ALA A 148 5.68 -15.52 30.17
CA ALA A 148 5.72 -16.32 28.95
C ALA A 148 6.51 -15.60 27.86
N ARG A 149 7.18 -16.35 26.98
CA ARG A 149 8.03 -15.80 25.91
C ARG A 149 7.36 -15.96 24.56
N LEU A 150 7.35 -14.89 23.80
CA LEU A 150 6.98 -14.88 22.40
C LEU A 150 8.23 -14.99 21.54
N ILE A 151 8.24 -15.92 20.60
CA ILE A 151 9.33 -16.10 19.63
C ILE A 151 8.78 -15.79 18.26
N GLY A 152 9.44 -14.88 17.57
CA GLY A 152 9.01 -14.40 16.25
C GLY A 152 10.18 -14.08 15.34
N SER A 153 9.87 -13.49 14.22
CA SER A 153 10.84 -12.97 13.26
C SER A 153 10.37 -11.64 12.71
N TYR A 154 11.31 -10.86 12.24
CA TYR A 154 11.06 -9.61 11.56
C TYR A 154 11.68 -9.60 10.17
N ASP A 155 11.12 -8.78 9.31
CA ASP A 155 11.61 -8.59 7.94
C ASP A 155 12.57 -7.40 7.90
N SER A 156 13.61 -7.51 7.07
CA SER A 156 14.58 -6.44 6.83
C SER A 156 14.22 -5.56 5.64
N VAL A 157 13.22 -5.95 4.83
CA VAL A 157 12.82 -5.16 3.66
C VAL A 157 12.02 -3.96 4.10
N VAL A 158 12.64 -2.79 4.04
CA VAL A 158 12.03 -1.51 4.42
C VAL A 158 11.98 -0.61 3.19
N ALA A 159 10.81 -0.14 2.82
CA ALA A 159 10.65 0.80 1.72
C ALA A 159 11.07 2.23 2.15
N PHE A 160 11.54 3.04 1.19
CA PHE A 160 11.82 4.44 1.46
C PHE A 160 10.57 5.16 1.97
N GLY A 161 10.71 5.87 3.10
CA GLY A 161 9.58 6.53 3.79
C GLY A 161 8.80 5.64 4.75
N GLN A 162 9.13 4.35 4.87
CA GLN A 162 8.57 3.47 5.89
C GLN A 162 9.28 3.71 7.22
N SER A 163 8.50 3.91 8.30
CA SER A 163 9.01 4.11 9.67
C SER A 163 8.74 2.93 10.60
N ARG A 164 8.03 1.91 10.13
CA ARG A 164 7.56 0.80 10.97
C ARG A 164 8.13 -0.53 10.53
N ALA A 165 8.69 -1.29 11.48
CA ALA A 165 9.17 -2.65 11.25
C ALA A 165 8.02 -3.66 11.36
N LEU A 166 7.96 -4.60 10.41
CA LEU A 166 6.98 -5.67 10.44
C LEU A 166 7.54 -6.87 11.21
N LEU A 167 6.81 -7.30 12.24
CA LEU A 167 7.15 -8.46 13.05
C LEU A 167 5.98 -9.44 13.05
N VAL A 168 6.31 -10.72 13.12
CA VAL A 168 5.34 -11.80 13.27
C VAL A 168 5.77 -12.77 14.37
N TRP A 169 4.81 -13.17 15.19
CA TRP A 169 5.01 -14.08 16.28
C TRP A 169 4.57 -15.49 15.88
N ARG A 170 5.44 -16.45 16.09
CA ARG A 170 5.24 -17.84 15.64
C ARG A 170 5.00 -18.82 16.77
N ARG A 171 5.52 -18.53 17.96
CA ARG A 171 5.48 -19.47 19.08
C ARG A 171 5.39 -18.74 20.43
N ILE A 172 4.58 -19.26 21.32
CA ILE A 172 4.56 -18.90 22.75
C ILE A 172 5.19 -20.03 23.53
N VAL A 173 6.11 -19.72 24.41
CA VAL A 173 6.75 -20.65 25.37
C VAL A 173 6.35 -20.21 26.75
N MET A 174 5.69 -21.09 27.47
CA MET A 174 5.26 -20.86 28.86
C MET A 174 6.42 -21.06 29.83
N PRO A 175 6.35 -20.50 31.05
CA PRO A 175 7.41 -20.70 32.06
C PRO A 175 7.58 -22.17 32.50
N ASP A 176 6.56 -23.00 32.40
CA ASP A 176 6.59 -24.44 32.66
C ASP A 176 7.31 -25.26 31.57
N GLY A 177 7.81 -24.58 30.51
CA GLY A 177 8.43 -25.22 29.34
C GLY A 177 7.45 -25.68 28.27
N SER A 178 6.16 -25.69 28.52
CA SER A 178 5.17 -25.98 27.48
C SER A 178 5.15 -24.88 26.43
N SER A 179 4.75 -25.21 25.19
CA SER A 179 4.72 -24.23 24.12
C SER A 179 3.62 -24.49 23.12
N VAL A 180 3.18 -23.43 22.47
CA VAL A 180 2.15 -23.45 21.40
C VAL A 180 2.64 -22.69 20.20
N GLN A 181 2.36 -23.18 18.99
CA GLN A 181 2.54 -22.43 17.74
C GLN A 181 1.34 -21.54 17.48
N ILE A 182 1.58 -20.33 17.00
CA ILE A 182 0.58 -19.26 16.85
C ILE A 182 0.57 -18.62 15.45
N ASP A 183 0.83 -19.37 14.42
CA ASP A 183 0.62 -19.04 12.99
C ASP A 183 0.84 -17.56 12.59
N ASN A 184 2.04 -17.02 12.84
CA ASN A 184 2.43 -15.66 12.40
C ASN A 184 1.49 -14.53 12.89
N LEU A 185 1.15 -14.49 14.17
CA LEU A 185 0.39 -13.38 14.73
C LEU A 185 1.15 -12.06 14.54
N PRO A 186 0.51 -10.99 14.01
CA PRO A 186 1.18 -9.72 13.79
C PRO A 186 1.46 -9.00 15.11
N ALA A 187 2.60 -8.31 15.16
CA ALA A 187 2.88 -7.34 16.21
C ALA A 187 2.20 -6.01 15.92
N THR A 188 1.72 -5.37 16.96
CA THR A 188 1.24 -3.98 16.93
C THR A 188 1.89 -3.17 18.03
N ASP A 189 1.91 -1.86 17.88
CA ASP A 189 2.30 -0.96 18.94
C ASP A 189 1.23 -0.87 20.04
N VAL A 190 1.50 -0.09 21.08
CA VAL A 190 0.55 0.13 22.18
C VAL A 190 -0.72 0.88 21.75
N ALA A 191 -0.69 1.59 20.63
CA ALA A 191 -1.84 2.27 20.06
C ALA A 191 -2.68 1.36 19.14
N GLY A 192 -2.17 0.16 18.81
CA GLY A 192 -2.85 -0.81 17.93
C GLY A 192 -2.49 -0.71 16.45
N TYR A 193 -1.53 0.14 16.07
CA TYR A 193 -1.06 0.20 14.68
C TYR A 193 -0.15 -0.98 14.37
N ALA A 194 -0.26 -1.52 13.17
CA ALA A 194 0.55 -2.65 12.72
C ALA A 194 2.05 -2.30 12.66
N GLY A 195 2.88 -3.25 13.10
CA GLY A 195 4.33 -3.09 13.21
C GLY A 195 4.75 -2.22 14.39
N LEU A 196 6.06 -2.13 14.61
CA LEU A 196 6.66 -1.32 15.67
C LEU A 196 7.47 -0.18 15.07
N GLU A 197 7.51 0.95 15.78
CA GLU A 197 8.26 2.16 15.41
C GLU A 197 9.03 2.66 16.63
N ASP A 198 10.32 2.97 16.44
CA ASP A 198 11.17 3.60 17.46
C ASP A 198 12.14 4.57 16.75
N GLU A 199 13.37 4.19 16.50
CA GLU A 199 14.36 5.02 15.83
C GLU A 199 14.47 4.67 14.34
N VAL A 200 14.42 5.70 13.47
CA VAL A 200 14.54 5.53 12.01
C VAL A 200 15.69 6.40 11.49
N ASP A 201 16.72 5.76 10.95
CA ASP A 201 17.81 6.46 10.26
C ASP A 201 17.54 6.46 8.75
N TYR A 202 17.21 7.60 8.21
CA TYR A 202 17.02 7.82 6.77
C TYR A 202 18.32 8.03 6.01
N HIS A 203 19.48 7.93 6.66
CA HIS A 203 20.81 8.18 6.10
C HIS A 203 20.93 9.55 5.40
N THR A 204 20.21 10.56 5.90
CA THR A 204 20.12 11.91 5.30
C THR A 204 21.47 12.58 5.11
N TRP A 205 22.45 12.28 5.98
CA TRP A 205 23.81 12.78 5.84
C TRP A 205 24.53 12.24 4.59
N ARG A 206 24.26 11.00 4.20
CA ARG A 206 24.79 10.42 2.96
C ARG A 206 24.17 11.08 1.73
N LEU A 207 22.85 11.35 1.78
CA LEU A 207 22.14 12.10 0.74
C LEU A 207 22.70 13.52 0.58
N LEU A 208 22.89 14.24 1.69
CA LEU A 208 23.41 15.59 1.69
C LEU A 208 24.82 15.66 1.12
N LYS A 209 25.71 14.74 1.52
CA LYS A 209 27.07 14.65 0.93
C LYS A 209 27.03 14.46 -0.58
N GLY A 210 26.14 13.60 -1.09
CA GLY A 210 25.98 13.37 -2.52
C GLY A 210 25.55 14.62 -3.27
N VAL A 211 24.58 15.37 -2.74
CA VAL A 211 24.10 16.64 -3.33
C VAL A 211 25.18 17.70 -3.30
N VAL A 212 25.86 17.91 -2.19
CA VAL A 212 26.93 18.89 -2.05
C VAL A 212 28.11 18.59 -3.00
N LEU A 213 28.51 17.33 -3.10
CA LEU A 213 29.58 16.90 -3.97
C LEU A 213 29.22 17.08 -5.45
N SER A 214 28.00 16.75 -5.86
CA SER A 214 27.54 16.95 -7.25
C SER A 214 27.46 18.44 -7.61
N THR A 215 27.05 19.30 -6.66
CA THR A 215 27.00 20.76 -6.87
C THR A 215 28.40 21.35 -6.98
N LEU A 216 29.35 20.94 -6.15
CA LEU A 216 30.73 21.37 -6.21
C LEU A 216 31.41 20.95 -7.52
N LEU A 217 31.18 19.75 -8.00
CA LEU A 217 31.68 19.26 -9.29
C LEU A 217 31.06 20.05 -10.45
N GLY A 218 29.78 20.38 -10.41
CA GLY A 218 29.08 21.17 -11.42
C GLY A 218 29.61 22.61 -11.51
N VAL A 219 29.79 23.25 -10.37
CA VAL A 219 30.32 24.66 -10.31
C VAL A 219 31.80 24.73 -10.64
N GLY A 220 32.60 23.73 -10.24
CA GLY A 220 34.02 23.67 -10.49
C GLY A 220 34.40 23.64 -11.97
N THR A 221 33.54 23.05 -12.83
CA THR A 221 33.76 23.01 -14.28
C THR A 221 33.45 24.34 -14.97
N GLU A 222 32.60 25.18 -14.41
CA GLU A 222 32.31 26.52 -14.97
C GLU A 222 33.36 27.58 -14.64
N LEU A 223 34.01 27.48 -13.50
CA LEU A 223 35.00 28.45 -13.06
C LEU A 223 36.39 28.27 -13.69
N SER A 224 36.67 27.10 -14.27
CA SER A 224 38.01 26.74 -14.77
C SER A 224 38.34 27.17 -16.20
N LEU A 225 37.39 27.70 -16.98
CA LEU A 225 37.55 27.95 -18.41
C LEU A 225 37.13 29.37 -18.84
N GLY A 226 37.77 30.39 -18.26
CA GLY A 226 37.64 31.75 -18.72
C GLY A 226 38.56 32.04 -19.91
N GLY A 227 38.00 32.43 -21.07
CA GLY A 227 38.70 33.07 -22.15
C GLY A 227 38.85 32.27 -23.44
N ALA A 228 38.30 32.83 -24.54
CA ALA A 228 38.39 32.41 -25.95
C ALA A 228 37.82 31.02 -26.29
N GLU A 229 36.57 31.02 -26.67
CA GLU A 229 35.83 29.80 -27.04
C GLU A 229 36.16 29.35 -28.47
N SER A 230 36.98 28.32 -28.61
CA SER A 230 37.04 27.49 -29.83
C SER A 230 35.89 26.49 -29.81
N ASP A 231 35.36 26.08 -30.97
CA ASP A 231 34.28 25.11 -31.09
C ASP A 231 34.57 23.79 -30.36
N LEU A 232 35.84 23.41 -30.26
CA LEU A 232 36.34 22.25 -29.55
C LEU A 232 36.10 22.38 -28.03
N VAL A 233 36.36 23.59 -27.44
CA VAL A 233 36.15 23.87 -26.02
C VAL A 233 34.64 23.82 -25.70
N ARG A 234 33.80 24.31 -26.61
CA ARG A 234 32.34 24.25 -26.46
C ARG A 234 31.83 22.81 -26.49
N ALA A 235 32.32 21.98 -27.41
CA ALA A 235 31.98 20.58 -27.48
C ALA A 235 32.43 19.80 -26.24
N ILE A 236 33.63 20.02 -25.74
CA ILE A 236 34.12 19.40 -24.50
C ILE A 236 33.28 19.85 -23.29
N ARG A 237 32.95 21.14 -23.19
CA ARG A 237 32.11 21.68 -22.11
C ARG A 237 30.72 21.02 -22.12
N GLN A 238 30.11 20.92 -23.29
CA GLN A 238 28.78 20.31 -23.45
C GLN A 238 28.80 18.81 -23.10
N SER A 239 29.82 18.07 -23.53
CA SER A 239 30.03 16.67 -23.18
C SER A 239 30.27 16.48 -21.68
N THR A 240 31.08 17.37 -21.06
CA THR A 240 31.34 17.31 -19.61
C THR A 240 30.08 17.62 -18.80
N GLN A 241 29.30 18.63 -19.19
CA GLN A 241 28.03 18.96 -18.53
C GLN A 241 27.04 17.80 -18.62
N GLN A 242 26.91 17.14 -19.77
CA GLN A 242 26.05 15.96 -19.92
C GLN A 242 26.52 14.81 -19.01
N SER A 243 27.83 14.57 -18.95
CA SER A 243 28.41 13.51 -18.10
C SER A 243 28.22 13.81 -16.61
N VAL A 244 28.38 15.05 -16.18
CA VAL A 244 28.17 15.49 -14.79
C VAL A 244 26.68 15.38 -14.42
N ASN A 245 25.77 15.79 -15.30
CA ASN A 245 24.35 15.67 -15.07
C ASN A 245 23.90 14.20 -14.96
N GLN A 246 24.40 13.33 -15.83
CA GLN A 246 24.12 11.87 -15.75
C GLN A 246 24.72 11.26 -14.47
N ALA A 247 25.93 11.64 -14.09
CA ALA A 247 26.54 11.18 -12.84
C ALA A 247 25.74 11.67 -11.62
N GLY A 248 25.33 12.95 -11.63
CA GLY A 248 24.46 13.51 -10.58
C GLY A 248 23.13 12.78 -10.44
N GLN A 249 22.46 12.51 -11.55
CA GLN A 249 21.21 11.73 -11.56
C GLN A 249 21.41 10.30 -11.00
N ARG A 250 22.46 9.59 -11.46
CA ARG A 250 22.78 8.24 -10.96
C ARG A 250 23.11 8.22 -9.48
N ILE A 251 23.81 9.25 -8.97
CA ILE A 251 24.12 9.37 -7.54
C ILE A 251 22.81 9.61 -6.74
N THR A 252 21.95 10.48 -7.26
CA THR A 252 20.65 10.77 -6.62
C THR A 252 19.75 9.52 -6.62
N GLU A 253 19.61 8.84 -7.74
CA GLU A 253 18.85 7.59 -7.82
C GLU A 253 19.41 6.50 -6.90
N LYS A 254 20.74 6.32 -6.88
CA LYS A 254 21.39 5.37 -6.00
C LYS A 254 21.15 5.71 -4.52
N ASN A 255 21.17 6.98 -4.17
CA ASN A 255 20.93 7.43 -2.80
C ASN A 255 19.47 7.32 -2.39
N LEU A 256 18.52 7.54 -3.30
CA LEU A 256 17.08 7.31 -3.05
C LEU A 256 16.74 5.84 -2.88
N ASN A 257 17.55 4.93 -3.43
CA ASN A 257 17.37 3.49 -3.26
C ASN A 257 18.01 2.94 -1.96
N ILE A 258 18.62 3.78 -1.13
CA ILE A 258 19.11 3.36 0.19
C ILE A 258 17.91 3.20 1.11
N GLN A 259 17.69 1.97 1.59
CA GLN A 259 16.63 1.69 2.55
C GLN A 259 16.93 2.38 3.89
N PRO A 260 15.92 2.96 4.56
CA PRO A 260 16.09 3.46 5.92
C PRO A 260 16.33 2.30 6.89
N THR A 261 17.14 2.53 7.90
CA THR A 261 17.37 1.58 8.98
C THR A 261 16.41 1.87 10.14
N ILE A 262 15.58 0.90 10.49
CA ILE A 262 14.69 0.96 11.64
C ILE A 262 15.33 0.19 12.78
N THR A 263 15.52 0.85 13.92
CA THR A 263 16.05 0.24 15.14
C THR A 263 14.99 0.32 16.23
N ILE A 264 14.64 -0.85 16.83
CA ILE A 264 13.74 -0.92 17.98
C ILE A 264 14.53 -1.42 19.16
N ARG A 265 14.52 -0.65 20.24
CA ARG A 265 15.31 -0.96 21.45
C ARG A 265 14.70 -2.09 22.27
N PRO A 266 15.52 -2.87 22.98
CA PRO A 266 15.03 -3.79 24.00
C PRO A 266 14.15 -3.08 25.02
N GLY A 267 13.16 -3.78 25.57
CA GLY A 267 12.19 -3.19 26.49
C GLY A 267 11.02 -2.48 25.83
N TRP A 268 10.99 -2.37 24.49
CA TRP A 268 9.92 -1.68 23.77
C TRP A 268 8.57 -2.38 23.99
N PRO A 269 7.51 -1.66 24.42
CA PRO A 269 6.22 -2.26 24.66
C PRO A 269 5.48 -2.54 23.35
N LEU A 270 4.78 -3.65 23.29
CA LEU A 270 4.02 -4.08 22.12
C LEU A 270 2.75 -4.81 22.52
N ARG A 271 1.88 -4.99 21.55
CA ARG A 271 0.68 -5.82 21.66
C ARG A 271 0.65 -6.83 20.53
N VAL A 272 0.10 -8.00 20.82
CA VAL A 272 -0.16 -9.04 19.83
C VAL A 272 -1.67 -9.21 19.74
N ILE A 273 -2.22 -8.97 18.55
CA ILE A 273 -3.65 -9.17 18.29
C ILE A 273 -3.84 -10.61 17.85
N VAL A 274 -4.66 -11.35 18.58
CA VAL A 274 -5.02 -12.72 18.23
C VAL A 274 -6.06 -12.66 17.11
N TYR A 275 -5.78 -13.23 15.93
CA TYR A 275 -6.71 -13.26 14.80
C TYR A 275 -7.38 -14.62 14.58
N LYS A 276 -6.90 -15.67 15.28
CA LYS A 276 -7.50 -17.00 15.30
C LYS A 276 -7.62 -17.48 16.74
N ASP A 277 -8.70 -18.18 17.05
CA ASP A 277 -8.92 -18.73 18.39
C ASP A 277 -7.81 -19.68 18.80
N LEU A 278 -7.17 -19.40 19.92
CA LEU A 278 -6.10 -20.22 20.48
C LEU A 278 -6.72 -21.13 21.56
N VAL A 279 -6.83 -22.43 21.28
CA VAL A 279 -7.29 -23.42 22.25
C VAL A 279 -6.08 -23.85 23.09
N LEU A 280 -6.14 -23.56 24.38
CA LEU A 280 -5.05 -23.79 25.33
C LEU A 280 -5.54 -24.70 26.45
N ARG A 281 -4.68 -24.93 27.43
CA ARG A 281 -5.02 -25.57 28.69
C ARG A 281 -4.81 -24.59 29.86
N PRO A 282 -5.53 -24.79 31.00
CA PRO A 282 -5.27 -23.99 32.19
C PRO A 282 -3.79 -24.07 32.57
N TYR A 283 -3.18 -22.91 32.77
CA TYR A 283 -1.81 -22.86 33.29
C TYR A 283 -1.83 -23.21 34.78
N ARG A 284 -1.06 -24.22 35.14
CA ARG A 284 -0.84 -24.65 36.52
C ARG A 284 0.67 -24.53 36.77
N GLY A 285 1.10 -23.35 37.20
CA GLY A 285 2.49 -23.03 37.51
C GLY A 285 3.06 -23.89 38.62
#